data_5538db0a09c99878db3212315f82bb83
#
_entry.id   5538db0a09c99878db3212315f82bb83
#
_cell.length_a   1.000
_cell.length_b   1.000
_cell.length_c   1.000
_cell.angle_alpha   90.00
_cell.angle_beta   90.00
_cell.angle_gamma   90.00
#
_symmetry.space_group_name_H-M   'P 1'
#
loop_
_entity.id
_entity.type
_entity.pdbx_description
1 polymer ?
#
loop_
_entity_poly.entity_id
_entity_poly.type
_entity_poly.pdbx_seq_one_letter_code
_entity_poly.pdbx_strand_id
1 'polypeptide(L)' 'MKLSKAISSRIREILSEKNMSQYKLEQKAGLTHNTLLCIMNNRYESCNLKTLMKIVCALEITAAEFFDSKYFTEDLNLD' A
#
# COMPACT_ATOMS: atom_id res chain seq x y z
N MET A 1 2.33 15.42 -2.08
CA MET A 1 2.47 14.02 -2.56
C MET A 1 1.10 13.49 -2.99
N LYS A 2 1.03 12.87 -4.14
CA LYS A 2 -0.23 12.28 -4.62
C LYS A 2 -0.62 11.07 -3.77
N LEU A 3 -1.93 10.81 -3.68
CA LEU A 3 -2.44 9.70 -2.87
C LEU A 3 -1.83 8.36 -3.29
N SER A 4 -1.74 8.09 -4.60
CA SER A 4 -1.13 6.84 -5.09
C SER A 4 0.30 6.69 -4.62
N LYS A 5 1.06 7.77 -4.62
CA LYS A 5 2.45 7.77 -4.17
C LYS A 5 2.53 7.55 -2.66
N ALA A 6 1.63 8.16 -1.90
CA ALA A 6 1.58 7.97 -0.45
C ALA A 6 1.30 6.50 -0.11
N ILE A 7 0.35 5.87 -0.81
CA ILE A 7 0.00 4.47 -0.59
C ILE A 7 1.19 3.57 -0.91
N SER A 8 1.80 3.73 -2.08
CA SER A 8 2.92 2.88 -2.48
C SER A 8 4.13 3.08 -1.56
N SER A 9 4.41 4.30 -1.16
CA SER A 9 5.51 4.60 -0.25
C SER A 9 5.29 3.94 1.11
N ARG A 10 4.06 4.00 1.63
CA ARG A 10 3.74 3.38 2.92
C ARG A 10 3.87 1.86 2.84
N ILE A 11 3.40 1.25 1.75
CA ILE A 11 3.55 -0.20 1.56
C ILE A 11 5.03 -0.59 1.55
N ARG A 12 5.87 0.15 0.79
CA ARG A 12 7.31 -0.13 0.73
C ARG A 12 7.94 -0.02 2.11
N GLU A 13 7.57 1.00 2.88
CA GLU A 13 8.10 1.21 4.22
C GLU A 13 7.79 0.02 5.13
N ILE A 14 6.54 -0.44 5.11
CA ILE A 14 6.11 -1.56 5.97
C ILE A 14 6.77 -2.87 5.51
N LEU A 15 6.87 -3.10 4.20
CA LEU A 15 7.57 -4.28 3.69
C LEU A 15 9.01 -4.31 4.16
N SER A 16 9.67 -3.15 4.14
CA SER A 16 11.05 -3.04 4.62
C SER A 16 11.14 -3.33 6.11
N GLU A 17 10.25 -2.74 6.90
CA GLU A 17 10.23 -2.96 8.36
C GLU A 17 10.00 -4.42 8.72
N LYS A 18 9.14 -5.10 7.96
CA LYS A 18 8.79 -6.51 8.23
C LYS A 18 9.66 -7.48 7.47
N ASN A 19 10.59 -6.99 6.68
CA ASN A 19 11.46 -7.82 5.86
C ASN A 19 10.66 -8.77 4.96
N MET A 20 9.60 -8.24 4.36
CA MET A 20 8.69 -8.98 3.51
C MET A 20 8.85 -8.56 2.05
N SER A 21 8.88 -9.53 1.13
CA SER A 21 8.96 -9.23 -0.31
C SER A 21 7.58 -8.88 -0.87
N GLN A 22 7.57 -8.20 -2.03
CA GLN A 22 6.34 -7.93 -2.75
C GLN A 22 5.66 -9.24 -3.17
N TYR A 23 6.44 -10.25 -3.55
CA TYR A 23 5.89 -11.55 -3.93
C TYR A 23 5.13 -12.18 -2.76
N LYS A 24 5.70 -12.13 -1.57
CA LYS A 24 5.04 -12.66 -0.37
C LYS A 24 3.75 -11.90 -0.08
N LEU A 25 3.77 -10.58 -0.26
CA LEU A 25 2.58 -9.76 -0.09
C LEU A 25 1.48 -10.15 -1.08
N GLU A 26 1.84 -10.38 -2.36
CA GLU A 26 0.89 -10.84 -3.38
C GLU A 26 0.19 -12.11 -2.92
N GLN A 27 0.95 -13.08 -2.45
CA GLN A 27 0.41 -14.36 -2.01
C GLN A 27 -0.51 -14.19 -0.79
N LYS A 28 -0.07 -13.44 0.20
CA LYS A 28 -0.85 -13.24 1.42
C LYS A 28 -2.12 -12.44 1.18
N ALA A 29 -2.06 -11.47 0.27
CA ALA A 29 -3.21 -10.62 -0.05
C ALA A 29 -4.16 -11.26 -1.05
N GLY A 30 -3.74 -12.32 -1.72
CA GLY A 30 -4.54 -12.94 -2.78
C GLY A 30 -4.65 -12.05 -4.01
N LEU A 31 -3.63 -11.26 -4.30
CA LEU A 31 -3.61 -10.35 -5.45
C LEU A 31 -2.75 -10.93 -6.56
N THR A 32 -3.10 -10.61 -7.80
CA THR A 32 -2.25 -10.96 -8.93
C THR A 32 -1.00 -10.09 -8.91
N HIS A 33 0.07 -10.60 -9.50
CA HIS A 33 1.31 -9.84 -9.63
C HIS A 33 1.08 -8.49 -10.31
N ASN A 34 0.29 -8.48 -11.39
CA ASN A 34 0.02 -7.26 -12.14
C ASN A 34 -0.71 -6.21 -11.30
N THR A 35 -1.67 -6.65 -10.50
CA THR A 35 -2.43 -5.71 -9.64
C THR A 35 -1.51 -5.02 -8.65
N LEU A 36 -0.68 -5.79 -7.93
CA LEU A 36 0.24 -5.20 -6.97
C LEU A 36 1.29 -4.35 -7.66
N LEU A 37 1.82 -4.81 -8.80
CA LEU A 37 2.81 -4.06 -9.56
C LEU A 37 2.28 -2.69 -9.97
N CYS A 38 1.03 -2.62 -10.43
CA CYS A 38 0.42 -1.34 -10.82
C CYS A 38 0.27 -0.40 -9.64
N ILE A 39 -0.10 -0.93 -8.46
CA ILE A 39 -0.20 -0.12 -7.24
C ILE A 39 1.18 0.40 -6.85
N MET A 40 2.18 -0.46 -6.84
CA MET A 40 3.53 -0.10 -6.42
C MET A 40 4.21 0.87 -7.38
N ASN A 41 3.84 0.84 -8.66
CA ASN A 41 4.40 1.74 -9.67
C ASN A 41 3.53 2.96 -9.94
N ASN A 42 2.54 3.20 -9.10
CA ASN A 42 1.68 4.39 -9.18
C ASN A 42 0.94 4.52 -10.50
N ARG A 43 0.56 3.41 -11.13
CA ARG A 43 -0.17 3.41 -12.41
C ARG A 43 -1.63 3.75 -12.23
N TYR A 44 -2.15 3.61 -11.02
CA TYR A 44 -3.50 4.01 -10.66
C TYR A 44 -3.44 5.30 -9.86
N GLU A 45 -4.48 6.12 -9.94
CA GLU A 45 -4.58 7.31 -9.10
C GLU A 45 -4.75 6.92 -7.64
N SER A 46 -5.43 5.79 -7.41
CA SER A 46 -5.56 5.18 -6.09
C SER A 46 -5.95 3.72 -6.30
N CYS A 47 -5.99 2.94 -5.25
CA CYS A 47 -6.56 1.60 -5.31
C CYS A 47 -7.92 1.62 -4.62
N ASN A 48 -8.82 0.68 -4.97
CA ASN A 48 -10.10 0.64 -4.30
C ASN A 48 -9.90 0.16 -2.86
N LEU A 49 -10.87 0.50 -2.01
CA LEU A 49 -10.76 0.24 -0.59
C LEU A 49 -10.63 -1.26 -0.27
N LYS A 50 -11.37 -2.11 -0.99
CA LYS A 50 -11.30 -3.55 -0.75
C LYS A 50 -9.90 -4.09 -1.03
N THR A 51 -9.28 -3.66 -2.14
CA THR A 51 -7.92 -4.07 -2.47
C THR A 51 -6.93 -3.57 -1.42
N LEU A 52 -7.08 -2.32 -1.00
CA LEU A 52 -6.21 -1.76 0.04
C LEU A 52 -6.34 -2.54 1.34
N MET A 53 -7.56 -2.90 1.74
CA MET A 53 -7.76 -3.67 2.96
C MET A 53 -7.18 -5.08 2.86
N LYS A 54 -7.20 -5.70 1.68
CA LYS A 54 -6.51 -6.97 1.47
C LYS A 54 -5.02 -6.84 1.73
N ILE A 55 -4.43 -5.75 1.26
CA ILE A 55 -3.00 -5.47 1.48
C ILE A 55 -2.73 -5.23 2.97
N VAL A 56 -3.54 -4.40 3.61
CA VAL A 56 -3.38 -4.09 5.04
C VAL A 56 -3.43 -5.36 5.88
N CYS A 57 -4.44 -6.21 5.64
CA CYS A 57 -4.57 -7.48 6.35
C CYS A 57 -3.37 -8.40 6.10
N ALA A 58 -2.90 -8.45 4.85
CA ALA A 58 -1.75 -9.27 4.50
C ALA A 58 -0.46 -8.78 5.17
N LEU A 59 -0.36 -7.49 5.44
CA LEU A 59 0.77 -6.91 6.17
C LEU A 59 0.69 -7.16 7.67
N GLU A 60 -0.43 -7.72 8.14
CA GLU A 60 -0.66 -8.04 9.57
C GLU A 60 -0.64 -6.80 10.46
N ILE A 61 -1.22 -5.71 9.96
CA ILE A 61 -1.39 -4.47 10.70
C ILE A 61 -2.85 -4.03 10.61
N THR A 62 -3.23 -3.07 11.44
CA THR A 62 -4.56 -2.48 11.37
C THR A 62 -4.58 -1.36 10.34
N ALA A 63 -5.79 -0.99 9.89
CA ALA A 63 -5.93 0.17 9.00
C ALA A 63 -5.42 1.44 9.69
N ALA A 64 -5.67 1.58 10.99
CA ALA A 64 -5.17 2.72 11.75
C ALA A 64 -3.64 2.80 11.72
N GLU A 65 -2.96 1.67 11.89
CA GLU A 65 -1.50 1.61 11.81
C GLU A 65 -1.00 1.95 10.41
N PHE A 66 -1.71 1.46 9.37
CA PHE A 66 -1.34 1.74 7.99
C PHE A 66 -1.33 3.24 7.72
N PHE A 67 -2.39 3.94 8.14
CA PHE A 67 -2.55 5.36 7.89
C PHE A 67 -1.84 6.26 8.90
N ASP A 68 -1.23 5.70 9.93
CA ASP A 68 -0.46 6.44 10.91
C ASP A 68 0.92 6.73 10.34
N SER A 69 0.98 7.69 9.42
CA SER A 69 2.19 8.04 8.71
C SER A 69 2.06 9.46 8.17
N LYS A 70 3.19 10.16 8.16
CA LYS A 70 3.23 11.52 7.60
C LYS A 70 2.83 11.56 6.13
N TYR A 71 2.93 10.44 5.42
CA TYR A 71 2.49 10.38 4.02
C TYR A 71 1.03 10.77 3.85
N PHE A 72 0.21 10.57 4.89
CA PHE A 72 -1.22 10.81 4.84
C PHE A 72 -1.64 12.06 5.62
N THR A 73 -0.73 12.68 6.37
CA THR A 73 -1.04 13.82 7.23
C THR A 73 -0.43 15.13 6.74
N GLU A 74 0.57 15.06 5.85
CA GLU A 74 1.29 16.24 5.34
C GLU A 74 1.20 16.29 3.82
N ASP A 75 0.79 17.44 3.30
CA ASP A 75 0.84 17.76 1.86
C ASP A 75 0.21 16.71 0.95
N LEU A 76 -0.84 16.05 1.39
CA LEU A 76 -1.51 15.04 0.57
C LEU A 76 -2.32 15.72 -0.52
N ASN A 77 -1.98 15.42 -1.78
CA ASN A 77 -2.65 15.97 -2.95
C ASN A 77 -3.64 14.94 -3.49
N LEU A 78 -4.93 15.30 -3.47
CA LEU A 78 -6.01 14.43 -3.92
C LEU A 78 -6.51 14.74 -5.32
N ASP A 79 -5.94 15.74 -5.98
CA ASP A 79 -6.34 16.12 -7.33
C ASP A 79 -5.60 15.33 -8.40
#